data_c3903acdda237d711f5cf2282f9a3d36
#
_entry.id   c3903acdda237d711f5cf2282f9a3d36
#
_cell.length_a   1.000
_cell.length_b   1.000
_cell.length_c   1.000
_cell.angle_alpha   90.00
_cell.angle_beta   90.00
_cell.angle_gamma   90.00
#
_symmetry.space_group_name_H-M   'P 1'
#
loop_
_entity.id
_entity.type
_entity.pdbx_description
1 polymer ?
#
loop_
_entity_poly.entity_id
_entity_poly.type
_entity_poly.pdbx_seq_one_letter_code
_entity_poly.pdbx_strand_id
1 'polypeptide(L)'
;MVIGVTGPTGAGKSTVCDILRNWTGVSVIDCDQVARQVTEKGTLCLLDIAVEFSPSVISADGTLNRKKLGQLVFSDPEKLTRLNAIIFPYILERLREEIADAEKRGAKAIFLDAPTLFESGADALCEKILTVTSAPEKRLTRIMQRDSLSPQGAADRMASQPDADFYLARADYQIQNDDDTAALRLAVMELQNRLGL
;
A
#
# COMPACT_ATOMS: atom_id res chain seq x y z
N MET A 1 1.97 2.19 18.84
CA MET A 1 1.82 0.88 18.16
C MET A 1 1.64 1.12 16.68
N VAL A 2 2.49 0.53 15.83
CA VAL A 2 2.42 0.62 14.36
C VAL A 2 1.88 -0.69 13.80
N ILE A 3 0.86 -0.60 12.92
CA ILE A 3 0.17 -1.76 12.34
C ILE A 3 0.18 -1.63 10.82
N GLY A 4 0.79 -2.60 10.12
CA GLY A 4 0.72 -2.68 8.67
C GLY A 4 -0.65 -3.20 8.21
N VAL A 5 -1.29 -2.52 7.27
CA VAL A 5 -2.55 -2.95 6.65
C VAL A 5 -2.25 -3.37 5.22
N THR A 6 -2.41 -4.65 4.93
CA THR A 6 -2.10 -5.22 3.63
C THR A 6 -3.16 -6.23 3.18
N GLY A 7 -2.95 -6.86 2.06
CA GLY A 7 -3.83 -7.87 1.49
C GLY A 7 -3.96 -7.74 -0.02
N PRO A 8 -4.47 -8.79 -0.67
CA PRO A 8 -4.52 -8.86 -2.12
C PRO A 8 -5.44 -7.79 -2.72
N THR A 9 -5.16 -7.41 -3.98
CA THR A 9 -5.97 -6.41 -4.71
C THR A 9 -7.45 -6.80 -4.74
N GLY A 10 -8.34 -5.83 -4.62
CA GLY A 10 -9.80 -6.05 -4.59
C GLY A 10 -10.35 -6.55 -3.24
N ALA A 11 -9.53 -6.79 -2.21
CA ALA A 11 -9.99 -7.24 -0.90
C ALA A 11 -10.79 -6.18 -0.12
N GLY A 12 -10.67 -4.89 -0.46
CA GLY A 12 -11.38 -3.81 0.22
C GLY A 12 -10.57 -3.14 1.34
N LYS A 13 -9.24 -3.23 1.28
CA LYS A 13 -8.32 -2.58 2.20
C LYS A 13 -8.60 -1.09 2.38
N SER A 14 -8.86 -0.35 1.30
CA SER A 14 -9.18 1.09 1.35
C SER A 14 -10.41 1.38 2.21
N THR A 15 -11.47 0.56 2.09
CA THR A 15 -12.68 0.71 2.91
C THR A 15 -12.40 0.48 4.41
N VAL A 16 -11.55 -0.48 4.73
CA VAL A 16 -11.08 -0.69 6.11
C VAL A 16 -10.30 0.53 6.59
N CYS A 17 -9.35 1.03 5.81
CA CYS A 17 -8.57 2.22 6.15
C CYS A 17 -9.45 3.47 6.32
N ASP A 18 -10.51 3.62 5.52
CA ASP A 18 -11.48 4.72 5.66
C ASP A 18 -12.25 4.65 6.98
N ILE A 19 -12.59 3.46 7.46
CA ILE A 19 -13.19 3.28 8.79
C ILE A 19 -12.18 3.61 9.88
N LEU A 20 -10.94 3.12 9.78
CA LEU A 20 -9.87 3.37 10.74
C LEU A 20 -9.54 4.87 10.91
N ARG A 21 -9.60 5.66 9.82
CA ARG A 21 -9.38 7.12 9.86
C ARG A 21 -10.36 7.87 10.75
N ASN A 22 -11.53 7.30 11.03
CA ASN A 22 -12.53 7.91 11.89
C ASN A 22 -12.37 7.57 13.39
N TRP A 23 -11.38 6.76 13.77
CA TRP A 23 -11.16 6.41 15.16
C TRP A 23 -10.35 7.48 15.89
N THR A 24 -10.78 7.80 17.11
CA THR A 24 -10.06 8.76 17.97
C THR A 24 -8.68 8.23 18.37
N GLY A 25 -7.65 9.04 18.19
CA GLY A 25 -6.28 8.66 18.54
C GLY A 25 -5.61 7.71 17.54
N VAL A 26 -6.19 7.55 16.35
CA VAL A 26 -5.62 6.74 15.25
C VAL A 26 -5.10 7.66 14.15
N SER A 27 -3.94 7.30 13.61
CA SER A 27 -3.39 7.88 12.38
C SER A 27 -3.33 6.80 11.30
N VAL A 28 -3.68 7.12 10.06
CA VAL A 28 -3.53 6.22 8.91
C VAL A 28 -2.61 6.90 7.90
N ILE A 29 -1.48 6.27 7.62
CA ILE A 29 -0.48 6.74 6.66
C ILE A 29 -0.67 5.95 5.36
N ASP A 30 -0.91 6.66 4.26
CA ASP A 30 -1.05 6.09 2.93
C ASP A 30 0.34 5.94 2.29
N CYS A 31 0.84 4.69 2.22
CA CYS A 31 2.17 4.41 1.67
C CYS A 31 2.27 4.68 0.17
N ASP A 32 1.17 4.60 -0.58
CA ASP A 32 1.15 4.98 -2.00
C ASP A 32 1.32 6.50 -2.16
N GLN A 33 0.74 7.29 -1.24
CA GLN A 33 0.95 8.73 -1.20
C GLN A 33 2.40 9.07 -0.83
N VAL A 34 2.97 8.40 0.16
CA VAL A 34 4.40 8.55 0.51
C VAL A 34 5.30 8.23 -0.68
N ALA A 35 5.04 7.14 -1.41
CA ALA A 35 5.79 6.79 -2.62
C ALA A 35 5.69 7.86 -3.73
N ARG A 36 4.58 8.59 -3.80
CA ARG A 36 4.45 9.74 -4.71
C ARG A 36 5.26 10.93 -4.23
N GLN A 37 5.21 11.26 -2.93
CA GLN A 37 5.93 12.39 -2.33
C GLN A 37 7.45 12.26 -2.50
N VAL A 38 8.02 11.08 -2.23
CA VAL A 38 9.47 10.87 -2.37
C VAL A 38 9.99 11.01 -3.81
N THR A 39 9.09 10.92 -4.80
CA THR A 39 9.40 11.09 -6.22
C THR A 39 8.91 12.43 -6.80
N GLU A 40 8.58 13.40 -5.95
CA GLU A 40 8.19 14.75 -6.38
C GLU A 40 9.37 15.54 -6.93
N LYS A 41 9.04 16.60 -7.66
CA LYS A 41 10.04 17.52 -8.22
C LYS A 41 10.98 18.05 -7.13
N GLY A 42 12.28 17.92 -7.38
CA GLY A 42 13.33 18.44 -6.48
C GLY A 42 13.77 17.46 -5.40
N THR A 43 13.21 16.27 -5.32
CA THR A 43 13.66 15.23 -4.38
C THR A 43 14.92 14.52 -4.87
N LEU A 44 15.73 14.03 -3.94
CA LEU A 44 16.92 13.23 -4.26
C LEU A 44 16.52 11.90 -4.93
N CYS A 45 15.45 11.28 -4.49
CA CYS A 45 14.92 10.05 -5.12
C CYS A 45 14.64 10.25 -6.62
N LEU A 46 14.03 11.37 -7.00
CA LEU A 46 13.76 11.67 -8.41
C LEU A 46 15.06 11.84 -9.21
N LEU A 47 16.09 12.45 -8.62
CA LEU A 47 17.41 12.59 -9.25
C LEU A 47 18.08 11.22 -9.44
N ASP A 48 18.06 10.36 -8.44
CA ASP A 48 18.64 9.01 -8.53
C ASP A 48 17.92 8.16 -9.59
N ILE A 49 16.60 8.27 -9.69
CA ILE A 49 15.82 7.62 -10.77
C ILE A 49 16.27 8.14 -12.14
N ALA A 50 16.49 9.45 -12.29
CA ALA A 50 16.91 10.02 -13.55
C ALA A 50 18.35 9.62 -13.94
N VAL A 51 19.23 9.46 -12.97
CA VAL A 51 20.60 8.96 -13.17
C VAL A 51 20.58 7.50 -13.66
N GLU A 52 19.76 6.65 -13.03
CA GLU A 52 19.68 5.22 -13.39
C GLU A 52 18.97 4.99 -14.73
N PHE A 53 17.83 5.67 -14.99
CA PHE A 53 16.94 5.37 -16.11
C PHE A 53 17.00 6.37 -17.27
N SER A 54 17.84 7.39 -17.22
CA SER A 54 17.97 8.52 -18.14
C SER A 54 17.15 9.75 -17.72
N PRO A 55 17.68 10.96 -17.96
CA PRO A 55 16.95 12.22 -17.76
C PRO A 55 15.61 12.30 -18.50
N SER A 56 15.41 11.49 -19.51
CA SER A 56 14.18 11.43 -20.30
C SER A 56 12.96 10.93 -19.52
N VAL A 57 13.14 10.36 -18.31
CA VAL A 57 12.02 10.01 -17.39
C VAL A 57 11.51 11.22 -16.61
N ILE A 58 12.14 12.38 -16.75
CA ILE A 58 11.66 13.65 -16.21
C ILE A 58 10.92 14.42 -17.30
N SER A 59 9.73 14.89 -17.00
CA SER A 59 8.92 15.73 -17.89
C SER A 59 9.52 17.15 -17.96
N ALA A 60 9.08 17.95 -18.96
CA ALA A 60 9.57 19.32 -19.16
C ALA A 60 9.32 20.27 -17.97
N ASP A 61 8.29 19.99 -17.15
CA ASP A 61 7.97 20.71 -15.92
C ASP A 61 8.82 20.29 -14.70
N GLY A 62 9.70 19.29 -14.88
CA GLY A 62 10.57 18.75 -13.85
C GLY A 62 9.94 17.67 -12.98
N THR A 63 8.76 17.17 -13.31
CA THR A 63 8.10 16.07 -12.59
C THR A 63 8.47 14.71 -13.18
N LEU A 64 8.26 13.62 -12.42
CA LEU A 64 8.46 12.26 -12.91
C LEU A 64 7.42 11.89 -13.99
N ASN A 65 7.89 11.51 -15.16
CA ASN A 65 7.05 10.90 -16.20
C ASN A 65 6.76 9.44 -15.85
N ARG A 66 5.77 9.21 -14.98
CA ARG A 66 5.40 7.87 -14.48
C ARG A 66 5.02 6.91 -15.59
N LYS A 67 4.38 7.40 -16.67
CA LYS A 67 4.02 6.57 -17.82
C LYS A 67 5.26 6.04 -18.53
N LYS A 68 6.23 6.92 -18.78
CA LYS A 68 7.49 6.54 -19.45
C LYS A 68 8.33 5.61 -18.59
N LEU A 69 8.49 5.93 -17.30
CA LEU A 69 9.20 5.05 -16.37
C LEU A 69 8.52 3.68 -16.27
N GLY A 70 7.20 3.63 -16.15
CA GLY A 70 6.44 2.38 -16.12
C GLY A 70 6.67 1.53 -17.38
N GLN A 71 6.66 2.13 -18.58
CA GLN A 71 6.98 1.41 -19.82
C GLN A 71 8.39 0.81 -19.83
N LEU A 72 9.36 1.48 -19.20
CA LEU A 72 10.74 0.99 -19.12
C LEU A 72 10.92 -0.17 -18.13
N VAL A 73 10.18 -0.15 -17.01
CA VAL A 73 10.44 -1.10 -15.92
C VAL A 73 9.48 -2.29 -15.90
N PHE A 74 8.21 -2.12 -16.34
CA PHE A 74 7.26 -3.24 -16.29
C PHE A 74 7.49 -4.31 -17.37
N SER A 75 8.26 -4.00 -18.41
CA SER A 75 8.69 -4.97 -19.43
C SER A 75 10.02 -5.66 -19.10
N ASP A 76 10.66 -5.30 -17.98
CA ASP A 76 12.01 -5.73 -17.63
C ASP A 76 12.13 -5.91 -16.11
N PRO A 77 12.08 -7.16 -15.61
CA PRO A 77 12.15 -7.44 -14.16
C PRO A 77 13.42 -6.92 -13.48
N GLU A 78 14.56 -6.88 -14.19
CA GLU A 78 15.80 -6.35 -13.62
C GLU A 78 15.70 -4.84 -13.40
N LYS A 79 15.12 -4.10 -14.36
CA LYS A 79 14.89 -2.67 -14.21
C LYS A 79 13.89 -2.37 -13.09
N LEU A 80 12.83 -3.18 -12.96
CA LEU A 80 11.90 -3.05 -11.84
C LEU A 80 12.60 -3.24 -10.50
N THR A 81 13.47 -4.25 -10.40
CA THR A 81 14.28 -4.49 -9.19
C THR A 81 15.18 -3.30 -8.87
N ARG A 82 15.87 -2.72 -9.87
CA ARG A 82 16.70 -1.52 -9.69
C ARG A 82 15.88 -0.31 -9.25
N LEU A 83 14.70 -0.10 -9.85
CA LEU A 83 13.79 0.97 -9.45
C LEU A 83 13.38 0.83 -7.98
N ASN A 84 12.99 -0.37 -7.58
CA ASN A 84 12.60 -0.66 -6.19
C ASN A 84 13.78 -0.44 -5.23
N ALA A 85 14.99 -0.85 -5.59
CA ALA A 85 16.20 -0.63 -4.80
C ALA A 85 16.52 0.87 -4.58
N ILE A 86 16.14 1.73 -5.54
CA ILE A 86 16.27 3.19 -5.40
C ILE A 86 15.15 3.77 -4.53
N ILE A 87 13.89 3.42 -4.80
CA ILE A 87 12.74 4.10 -4.18
C ILE A 87 12.49 3.65 -2.74
N PHE A 88 12.62 2.35 -2.44
CA PHE A 88 12.23 1.81 -1.13
C PHE A 88 12.99 2.43 0.06
N PRO A 89 14.31 2.69 0.00
CA PRO A 89 14.98 3.39 1.09
C PRO A 89 14.39 4.77 1.40
N TYR A 90 14.03 5.55 0.37
CA TYR A 90 13.40 6.87 0.55
C TYR A 90 11.99 6.76 1.13
N ILE A 91 11.21 5.75 0.69
CA ILE A 91 9.88 5.47 1.26
C ILE A 91 10.01 5.11 2.74
N LEU A 92 10.90 4.18 3.10
CA LEU A 92 11.08 3.74 4.47
C LEU A 92 11.52 4.87 5.40
N GLU A 93 12.41 5.75 4.93
CA GLU A 93 12.83 6.92 5.70
C GLU A 93 11.67 7.89 5.91
N ARG A 94 10.92 8.20 4.84
CA ARG A 94 9.75 9.06 4.93
C ARG A 94 8.65 8.48 5.83
N LEU A 95 8.43 7.17 5.79
CA LEU A 95 7.50 6.50 6.69
C LEU A 95 7.94 6.62 8.16
N ARG A 96 9.23 6.50 8.48
CA ARG A 96 9.74 6.72 9.85
C ARG A 96 9.47 8.15 10.33
N GLU A 97 9.67 9.15 9.47
CA GLU A 97 9.34 10.54 9.80
C GLU A 97 7.85 10.72 10.07
N GLU A 98 6.97 10.19 9.22
CA GLU A 98 5.51 10.32 9.39
C GLU A 98 4.99 9.56 10.62
N ILE A 99 5.58 8.40 10.94
CA ILE A 99 5.28 7.65 12.17
C ILE A 99 5.67 8.50 13.37
N ALA A 100 6.91 9.03 13.43
CA ALA A 100 7.38 9.85 14.54
C ALA A 100 6.52 11.11 14.71
N ASP A 101 6.07 11.72 13.62
CA ASP A 101 5.19 12.89 13.70
C ASP A 101 3.77 12.54 14.16
N ALA A 102 3.24 11.36 13.79
CA ALA A 102 1.97 10.88 14.31
C ALA A 102 2.06 10.58 15.83
N GLU A 103 3.16 10.00 16.29
CA GLU A 103 3.43 9.76 17.71
C GLU A 103 3.50 11.08 18.50
N LYS A 104 4.22 12.09 17.99
CA LYS A 104 4.28 13.44 18.60
C LYS A 104 2.91 14.10 18.71
N ARG A 105 2.00 13.83 17.75
CA ARG A 105 0.60 14.29 17.79
C ARG A 105 -0.29 13.49 18.76
N GLY A 106 0.26 12.47 19.43
CA GLY A 106 -0.45 11.65 20.42
C GLY A 106 -1.26 10.51 19.82
N ALA A 107 -0.92 10.03 18.62
CA ALA A 107 -1.54 8.85 18.05
C ALA A 107 -1.26 7.61 18.92
N LYS A 108 -2.31 6.91 19.35
CA LYS A 108 -2.23 5.66 20.11
C LYS A 108 -1.92 4.48 19.22
N ALA A 109 -2.45 4.52 17.98
CA ALA A 109 -2.16 3.55 16.95
C ALA A 109 -1.95 4.24 15.59
N ILE A 110 -1.02 3.71 14.80
CA ILE A 110 -0.66 4.19 13.48
C ILE A 110 -0.81 3.02 12.52
N PHE A 111 -1.67 3.17 11.51
CA PHE A 111 -1.88 2.16 10.48
C PHE A 111 -1.15 2.59 9.20
N LEU A 112 -0.30 1.70 8.68
CA LEU A 112 0.35 1.87 7.39
C LEU A 112 -0.50 1.19 6.32
N ASP A 113 -1.21 1.97 5.50
CA ASP A 113 -1.97 1.48 4.35
C ASP A 113 -1.00 1.16 3.21
N ALA A 114 -0.54 -0.10 3.14
CA ALA A 114 0.54 -0.52 2.27
C ALA A 114 0.16 -1.76 1.44
N PRO A 115 -0.22 -1.60 0.16
CA PRO A 115 -0.44 -2.74 -0.75
C PRO A 115 0.81 -3.59 -0.94
N THR A 116 1.98 -2.97 -0.94
CA THR A 116 3.31 -3.59 -1.13
C THR A 116 4.11 -3.61 0.18
N LEU A 117 3.45 -3.92 1.30
CA LEU A 117 4.04 -3.89 2.65
C LEU A 117 5.31 -4.72 2.74
N PHE A 118 5.25 -5.96 2.27
CA PHE A 118 6.37 -6.90 2.36
C PHE A 118 7.43 -6.64 1.30
N GLU A 119 7.03 -6.30 0.09
CA GLU A 119 7.95 -6.04 -1.04
C GLU A 119 8.83 -4.82 -0.78
N SER A 120 8.28 -3.81 -0.08
CA SER A 120 9.03 -2.60 0.29
C SER A 120 9.86 -2.75 1.56
N GLY A 121 9.66 -3.81 2.33
CA GLY A 121 10.25 -3.97 3.66
C GLY A 121 9.62 -3.07 4.73
N ALA A 122 8.46 -2.46 4.46
CA ALA A 122 7.78 -1.61 5.43
C ALA A 122 7.16 -2.41 6.59
N ASP A 123 7.01 -3.72 6.45
CA ASP A 123 6.64 -4.64 7.53
C ASP A 123 7.63 -4.57 8.70
N ALA A 124 8.91 -4.30 8.46
CA ALA A 124 9.91 -4.10 9.51
C ALA A 124 9.64 -2.86 10.41
N LEU A 125 8.77 -1.94 9.99
CA LEU A 125 8.32 -0.80 10.80
C LEU A 125 7.10 -1.12 11.64
N CYS A 126 6.49 -2.29 11.45
CA CYS A 126 5.22 -2.67 12.05
C CYS A 126 5.42 -3.60 13.24
N GLU A 127 4.70 -3.35 14.34
CA GLU A 127 4.60 -4.26 15.48
C GLU A 127 3.60 -5.39 15.22
N LYS A 128 2.58 -5.12 14.37
CA LYS A 128 1.51 -6.03 14.02
C LYS A 128 1.12 -5.86 12.55
N ILE A 129 0.55 -6.91 11.98
CA ILE A 129 0.07 -6.92 10.60
C ILE A 129 -1.42 -7.29 10.58
N LEU A 130 -2.21 -6.41 9.98
CA LEU A 130 -3.61 -6.63 9.64
C LEU A 130 -3.71 -6.98 8.15
N THR A 131 -4.21 -8.18 7.87
CA THR A 131 -4.51 -8.59 6.50
C THR A 131 -6.01 -8.52 6.23
N VAL A 132 -6.36 -7.84 5.13
CA VAL A 132 -7.74 -7.81 4.61
C VAL A 132 -7.83 -8.77 3.44
N THR A 133 -8.76 -9.72 3.51
CA THR A 133 -9.02 -10.72 2.45
C THR A 133 -10.45 -10.65 1.96
N SER A 134 -10.71 -11.25 0.81
CA SER A 134 -12.05 -11.47 0.27
C SER A 134 -12.01 -12.59 -0.77
N ALA A 135 -13.15 -13.25 -0.99
CA ALA A 135 -13.28 -14.31 -1.98
C ALA A 135 -12.84 -13.87 -3.38
N PRO A 136 -12.18 -14.74 -4.16
CA PRO A 136 -11.63 -14.39 -5.46
C PRO A 136 -12.66 -13.77 -6.43
N GLU A 137 -13.88 -14.28 -6.45
CA GLU A 137 -14.97 -13.82 -7.33
C GLU A 137 -15.38 -12.38 -6.99
N LYS A 138 -15.44 -12.06 -5.69
CA LYS A 138 -15.76 -10.70 -5.22
C LYS A 138 -14.62 -9.72 -5.55
N ARG A 139 -13.39 -10.17 -5.36
CA ARG A 139 -12.20 -9.38 -5.74
C ARG A 139 -12.19 -9.09 -7.23
N LEU A 140 -12.42 -10.11 -8.07
CA LEU A 140 -12.51 -9.97 -9.53
C LEU A 140 -13.53 -8.90 -9.92
N THR A 141 -14.75 -9.02 -9.38
CA THR A 141 -15.85 -8.07 -9.65
C THR A 141 -15.47 -6.64 -9.25
N ARG A 142 -14.90 -6.46 -8.05
CA ARG A 142 -14.49 -5.14 -7.54
C ARG A 142 -13.37 -4.52 -8.39
N ILE A 143 -12.39 -5.31 -8.84
CA ILE A 143 -11.30 -4.85 -9.71
C ILE A 143 -11.85 -4.43 -11.08
N MET A 144 -12.73 -5.23 -11.68
CA MET A 144 -13.37 -4.89 -12.96
C MET A 144 -14.09 -3.54 -12.87
N GLN A 145 -14.89 -3.32 -11.82
CA GLN A 145 -15.66 -2.09 -11.62
C GLN A 145 -14.76 -0.87 -11.35
N ARG A 146 -13.78 -1.01 -10.46
CA ARG A 146 -12.91 0.09 -10.04
C ARG A 146 -12.00 0.56 -11.16
N ASP A 147 -11.42 -0.40 -11.91
CA ASP A 147 -10.34 -0.13 -12.86
C ASP A 147 -10.83 -0.16 -14.32
N SER A 148 -12.15 -0.40 -14.54
CA SER A 148 -12.76 -0.54 -15.88
C SER A 148 -12.06 -1.60 -16.74
N LEU A 149 -11.66 -2.73 -16.12
CA LEU A 149 -10.96 -3.81 -16.78
C LEU A 149 -11.92 -4.90 -17.26
N SER A 150 -11.52 -5.62 -18.33
CA SER A 150 -12.15 -6.85 -18.74
C SER A 150 -11.95 -7.94 -17.66
N PRO A 151 -12.76 -9.03 -17.65
CA PRO A 151 -12.56 -10.16 -16.74
C PRO A 151 -11.14 -10.73 -16.81
N GLN A 152 -10.58 -10.85 -18.02
CA GLN A 152 -9.22 -11.35 -18.22
C GLN A 152 -8.20 -10.36 -17.62
N GLY A 153 -8.32 -9.06 -17.90
CA GLY A 153 -7.40 -8.05 -17.35
C GLY A 153 -7.45 -7.97 -15.81
N ALA A 154 -8.62 -8.19 -15.21
CA ALA A 154 -8.76 -8.26 -13.76
C ALA A 154 -8.12 -9.54 -13.20
N ALA A 155 -8.29 -10.68 -13.87
CA ALA A 155 -7.65 -11.95 -13.50
C ALA A 155 -6.12 -11.86 -13.60
N ASP A 156 -5.58 -11.28 -14.68
CA ASP A 156 -4.14 -11.07 -14.85
C ASP A 156 -3.57 -10.19 -13.74
N ARG A 157 -4.32 -9.15 -13.34
CA ARG A 157 -3.93 -8.27 -12.21
C ARG A 157 -3.95 -9.02 -10.87
N MET A 158 -4.88 -9.94 -10.67
CA MET A 158 -4.88 -10.79 -9.47
C MET A 158 -3.70 -11.76 -9.48
N ALA A 159 -3.39 -12.35 -10.63
CA ALA A 159 -2.28 -13.30 -10.79
C ALA A 159 -0.89 -12.66 -10.65
N SER A 160 -0.77 -11.33 -10.83
CA SER A 160 0.49 -10.60 -10.65
C SER A 160 0.88 -10.35 -9.19
N GLN A 161 0.02 -10.73 -8.24
CA GLN A 161 0.25 -10.59 -6.80
C GLN A 161 0.33 -11.96 -6.12
N PRO A 162 0.93 -12.05 -4.93
CA PRO A 162 0.83 -13.23 -4.09
C PRO A 162 -0.63 -13.61 -3.79
N ASP A 163 -0.88 -14.87 -3.52
CA ASP A 163 -2.20 -15.37 -3.12
C ASP A 163 -2.59 -14.92 -1.70
N ALA A 164 -3.81 -15.24 -1.28
CA ALA A 164 -4.29 -14.87 0.04
C ALA A 164 -3.48 -15.54 1.16
N ASP A 165 -3.01 -16.77 0.96
CA ASP A 165 -2.27 -17.54 1.95
C ASP A 165 -0.92 -16.90 2.29
N PHE A 166 -0.28 -16.27 1.30
CA PHE A 166 0.93 -15.49 1.52
C PHE A 166 0.74 -14.38 2.58
N TYR A 167 -0.37 -13.65 2.49
CA TYR A 167 -0.68 -12.58 3.44
C TYR A 167 -1.16 -13.13 4.78
N LEU A 168 -1.99 -14.18 4.78
CA LEU A 168 -2.54 -14.79 5.97
C LEU A 168 -1.46 -15.42 6.86
N ALA A 169 -0.47 -16.07 6.27
CA ALA A 169 0.66 -16.67 6.99
C ALA A 169 1.51 -15.63 7.77
N ARG A 170 1.36 -14.34 7.45
CA ARG A 170 2.13 -13.23 8.05
C ARG A 170 1.26 -12.29 8.90
N ALA A 171 -0.04 -12.58 9.02
CA ALA A 171 -1.00 -11.71 9.69
C ALA A 171 -1.11 -12.01 11.19
N ASP A 172 -1.07 -10.98 12.02
CA ASP A 172 -1.50 -11.03 13.43
C ASP A 172 -3.02 -10.89 13.54
N TYR A 173 -3.63 -10.13 12.64
CA TYR A 173 -5.07 -9.89 12.55
C TYR A 173 -5.56 -10.07 11.13
N GLN A 174 -6.79 -10.57 11.01
CA GLN A 174 -7.45 -10.81 9.73
C GLN A 174 -8.84 -10.19 9.73
N ILE A 175 -9.20 -9.54 8.63
CA ILE A 175 -10.57 -9.14 8.30
C ILE A 175 -10.94 -9.77 6.96
N GLN A 176 -11.98 -10.62 6.97
CA GLN A 176 -12.57 -11.16 5.76
C GLN A 176 -13.72 -10.24 5.31
N ASN A 177 -13.63 -9.71 4.09
CA ASN A 177 -14.56 -8.72 3.55
C ASN A 177 -15.41 -9.33 2.43
N ASP A 178 -16.23 -10.32 2.80
CA ASP A 178 -17.10 -11.01 1.87
C ASP A 178 -18.56 -10.59 1.98
N ASP A 179 -18.93 -9.90 3.02
CA ASP A 179 -20.29 -9.47 3.29
C ASP A 179 -20.50 -7.99 2.93
N ASP A 180 -21.58 -7.42 3.44
CA ASP A 180 -21.91 -6.03 3.20
C ASP A 180 -21.04 -5.05 4.05
N THR A 181 -21.24 -3.77 3.82
CA THR A 181 -20.51 -2.72 4.53
C THR A 181 -20.81 -2.71 6.04
N ALA A 182 -21.99 -3.15 6.47
CA ALA A 182 -22.35 -3.19 7.88
C ALA A 182 -21.57 -4.30 8.60
N ALA A 183 -21.48 -5.48 8.03
CA ALA A 183 -20.67 -6.57 8.55
C ALA A 183 -19.18 -6.20 8.59
N LEU A 184 -18.65 -5.52 7.55
CA LEU A 184 -17.29 -5.02 7.56
C LEU A 184 -17.05 -4.04 8.71
N ARG A 185 -17.96 -3.10 8.96
CA ARG A 185 -17.85 -2.17 10.08
C ARG A 185 -17.80 -2.90 11.42
N LEU A 186 -18.63 -3.91 11.60
CA LEU A 186 -18.62 -4.74 12.82
C LEU A 186 -17.27 -5.45 13.01
N ALA A 187 -16.74 -6.05 11.97
CA ALA A 187 -15.43 -6.71 12.01
C ALA A 187 -14.29 -5.71 12.37
N VAL A 188 -14.35 -4.49 11.84
CA VAL A 188 -13.37 -3.44 12.17
C VAL A 188 -13.56 -2.94 13.62
N MET A 189 -14.80 -2.82 14.12
CA MET A 189 -15.06 -2.49 15.53
C MET A 189 -14.57 -3.59 16.49
N GLU A 190 -14.70 -4.85 16.11
CA GLU A 190 -14.15 -5.97 16.89
C GLU A 190 -12.62 -5.90 16.96
N LEU A 191 -11.97 -5.56 15.85
CA LEU A 191 -10.54 -5.29 15.83
C LEU A 191 -10.16 -4.15 16.80
N GLN A 192 -10.96 -3.08 16.87
CA GLN A 192 -10.73 -1.97 17.80
C GLN A 192 -10.66 -2.46 19.24
N ASN A 193 -11.64 -3.26 19.65
CA ASN A 193 -11.69 -3.84 21.00
C ASN A 193 -10.46 -4.74 21.28
N ARG A 194 -10.03 -5.53 20.31
CA ARG A 194 -8.85 -6.41 20.42
C ARG A 194 -7.54 -5.64 20.53
N LEU A 195 -7.48 -4.44 19.97
CA LEU A 195 -6.31 -3.54 20.05
C LEU A 195 -6.33 -2.66 21.30
N GLY A 196 -7.44 -2.60 22.04
CA GLY A 196 -7.60 -1.74 23.21
C GLY A 196 -7.67 -0.25 22.86
N LEU A 197 -8.26 0.10 21.72
CA LEU A 197 -8.37 1.45 21.18
C LEU A 197 -9.76 2.06 21.39
#